data_3b7df2f16a917e5c3130819b8fe47b7d
#
_entry.id   3b7df2f16a917e5c3130819b8fe47b7d
#
_cell.length_a   1.000
_cell.length_b   1.000
_cell.length_c   1.000
_cell.angle_alpha   90.00
_cell.angle_beta   90.00
_cell.angle_gamma   90.00
#
_symmetry.space_group_name_H-M   'P 1'
#
loop_
_entity.id
_entity.type
_entity.pdbx_description
1 polymer ?
#
loop_
_entity_poly.entity_id
_entity_poly.type
_entity_poly.pdbx_seq_one_letter_code
_entity_poly.pdbx_strand_id
1 'polypeptide(L)'
;ATELITYLGLRGQSELKGIAIVLPDGENLFYQDLPDRMTFYSTYVGKELVEVTRKMLPLSTKREDTFIGGISMGGYGALYNGFKYRDTFSKVVAFSPAADACMLLAGSEAPGFSRAQFEGIFGNREAYYGSECDMCTQWTRKDVDNRPELFLCCGKDDRLVYDEVEKLENALQKENITHEYRSGHGDHEFFYWEQMMDPAFSFLAGIEEGTKDKLLIPEQGE
;
A
#
# COMPACT_ATOMS: atom_id res chain seq x y z
N ALA A 1 11.38 6.40 7.29
CA ALA A 1 11.98 6.15 5.97
C ALA A 1 13.31 5.41 6.05
N THR A 2 14.27 5.87 6.87
CA THR A 2 15.64 5.28 6.96
C THR A 2 15.60 3.78 7.32
N GLU A 3 14.76 3.39 8.26
CA GLU A 3 14.61 1.98 8.66
C GLU A 3 14.12 1.10 7.49
N LEU A 4 13.16 1.55 6.72
CA LEU A 4 12.66 0.81 5.56
C LEU A 4 13.78 0.58 4.52
N ILE A 5 14.60 1.59 4.25
CA ILE A 5 15.73 1.46 3.32
C ILE A 5 16.74 0.45 3.83
N THR A 6 17.02 0.48 5.14
CA THR A 6 18.08 -0.33 5.76
C THR A 6 17.67 -1.79 5.89
N TYR A 7 16.47 -2.07 6.41
CA TYR A 7 16.07 -3.43 6.78
C TYR A 7 15.35 -4.20 5.66
N LEU A 8 14.77 -3.52 4.68
CA LEU A 8 13.95 -4.17 3.64
C LEU A 8 14.65 -4.31 2.29
N GLY A 9 15.94 -3.99 2.20
CA GLY A 9 16.69 -4.13 0.95
C GLY A 9 16.13 -3.32 -0.22
N LEU A 10 15.39 -2.24 0.04
CA LEU A 10 14.69 -1.46 -1.00
C LEU A 10 15.63 -0.96 -2.10
N ARG A 11 16.88 -0.62 -1.75
CA ARG A 11 17.87 -0.23 -2.75
C ARG A 11 18.16 -1.35 -3.75
N GLY A 12 18.31 -2.58 -3.25
CA GLY A 12 18.53 -3.75 -4.11
C GLY A 12 17.34 -3.99 -5.03
N GLN A 13 16.11 -3.91 -4.51
CA GLN A 13 14.90 -4.06 -5.32
C GLN A 13 14.79 -2.96 -6.37
N SER A 14 15.07 -1.71 -6.01
CA SER A 14 15.10 -0.58 -6.95
C SER A 14 16.08 -0.82 -8.10
N GLU A 15 17.32 -1.21 -7.78
CA GLU A 15 18.36 -1.47 -8.78
C GLU A 15 18.06 -2.68 -9.66
N LEU A 16 17.54 -3.78 -9.08
CA LEU A 16 17.24 -5.01 -9.80
C LEU A 16 16.00 -4.90 -10.69
N LYS A 17 14.98 -4.20 -10.23
CA LYS A 17 13.67 -4.13 -10.91
C LYS A 17 13.50 -2.84 -11.74
N GLY A 18 14.47 -1.90 -11.69
CA GLY A 18 14.39 -0.65 -12.44
C GLY A 18 13.28 0.29 -11.96
N ILE A 19 12.88 0.19 -10.69
CA ILE A 19 11.80 0.98 -10.09
C ILE A 19 12.40 2.08 -9.22
N ALA A 20 12.11 3.34 -9.51
CA ALA A 20 12.43 4.43 -8.61
C ALA A 20 11.49 4.42 -7.40
N ILE A 21 12.05 4.49 -6.20
CA ILE A 21 11.28 4.43 -4.95
C ILE A 21 11.29 5.81 -4.29
N VAL A 22 10.12 6.33 -3.98
CA VAL A 22 9.93 7.58 -3.25
C VAL A 22 9.24 7.26 -1.93
N LEU A 23 9.83 7.68 -0.82
CA LEU A 23 9.35 7.40 0.53
C LEU A 23 8.84 8.69 1.18
N PRO A 24 7.55 9.00 1.09
CA PRO A 24 6.97 10.14 1.77
C PRO A 24 6.86 9.90 3.27
N ASP A 25 6.93 10.97 4.06
CA ASP A 25 6.45 10.95 5.43
C ASP A 25 4.93 11.13 5.43
N GLY A 26 4.22 10.41 6.29
CA GLY A 26 2.76 10.44 6.40
C GLY A 26 2.28 10.83 7.79
N GLU A 27 3.19 11.18 8.69
CA GLU A 27 2.89 11.36 10.11
C GLU A 27 2.07 10.17 10.65
N ASN A 28 1.13 10.34 11.53
CA ASN A 28 0.28 9.27 12.02
C ASN A 28 -1.20 9.55 11.67
N LEU A 29 -1.48 9.88 10.39
CA LEU A 29 -2.77 10.36 9.90
C LEU A 29 -3.37 9.45 8.81
N PHE A 30 -2.90 8.21 8.70
CA PHE A 30 -3.41 7.21 7.74
C PHE A 30 -3.49 7.70 6.29
N TYR A 31 -2.62 8.66 5.94
CA TYR A 31 -2.55 9.24 4.59
C TYR A 31 -3.89 9.82 4.11
N GLN A 32 -4.67 10.39 5.04
CA GLN A 32 -5.96 11.03 4.77
C GLN A 32 -5.80 12.54 4.53
N ASP A 33 -6.74 13.10 3.79
CA ASP A 33 -6.94 14.54 3.77
C ASP A 33 -7.86 14.94 4.93
N LEU A 34 -7.38 15.79 5.82
CA LEU A 34 -8.10 16.31 6.97
C LEU A 34 -8.15 17.84 6.89
N PRO A 35 -9.11 18.39 6.13
CA PRO A 35 -9.19 19.84 5.89
C PRO A 35 -9.29 20.68 7.17
N ASP A 36 -10.00 20.20 8.18
CA ASP A 36 -10.13 20.86 9.48
C ASP A 36 -8.80 20.99 10.25
N ARG A 37 -7.81 20.17 9.89
CA ARG A 37 -6.44 20.21 10.41
C ARG A 37 -5.46 20.81 9.42
N MET A 38 -5.93 21.28 8.26
CA MET A 38 -5.10 21.77 7.16
C MET A 38 -4.01 20.76 6.71
N THR A 39 -4.30 19.46 6.78
CA THR A 39 -3.42 18.39 6.33
C THR A 39 -4.02 17.68 5.13
N PHE A 40 -3.21 17.40 4.09
CA PHE A 40 -3.67 16.89 2.80
C PHE A 40 -2.77 15.75 2.32
N TYR A 41 -2.57 14.72 3.17
CA TYR A 41 -1.66 13.61 2.86
C TYR A 41 -2.12 12.72 1.71
N SER A 42 -3.43 12.56 1.52
CA SER A 42 -3.98 11.82 0.37
C SER A 42 -3.69 12.57 -0.94
N THR A 43 -3.98 13.86 -0.98
CA THR A 43 -3.67 14.71 -2.14
C THR A 43 -2.16 14.77 -2.40
N TYR A 44 -1.37 14.91 -1.34
CA TYR A 44 0.09 14.93 -1.43
C TYR A 44 0.64 13.65 -2.08
N VAL A 45 0.29 12.48 -1.55
CA VAL A 45 0.82 11.19 -2.01
C VAL A 45 0.22 10.80 -3.38
N GLY A 46 -1.08 10.99 -3.55
CA GLY A 46 -1.79 10.52 -4.76
C GLY A 46 -1.60 11.41 -5.98
N LYS A 47 -1.21 12.67 -5.79
CA LYS A 47 -1.13 13.65 -6.87
C LYS A 47 0.16 14.47 -6.85
N GLU A 48 0.38 15.29 -5.81
CA GLU A 48 1.46 16.28 -5.81
C GLU A 48 2.84 15.64 -5.88
N LEU A 49 3.08 14.58 -5.09
CA LEU A 49 4.35 13.86 -5.07
C LEU A 49 4.67 13.24 -6.44
N VAL A 50 3.66 12.65 -7.09
CA VAL A 50 3.80 12.09 -8.44
C VAL A 50 4.13 13.17 -9.46
N GLU A 51 3.46 14.30 -9.41
CA GLU A 51 3.70 15.42 -10.32
C GLU A 51 5.10 16.02 -10.12
N VAL A 52 5.51 16.23 -8.88
CA VAL A 52 6.81 16.85 -8.56
C VAL A 52 7.96 15.91 -8.94
N THR A 53 7.87 14.64 -8.59
CA THR A 53 8.94 13.67 -8.90
C THR A 53 9.11 13.47 -10.41
N ARG A 54 8.02 13.46 -11.19
CA ARG A 54 8.08 13.41 -12.66
C ARG A 54 8.68 14.68 -13.29
N LYS A 55 8.56 15.82 -12.63
CA LYS A 55 9.22 17.07 -13.09
C LYS A 55 10.71 17.09 -12.76
N MET A 56 11.11 16.46 -11.66
CA MET A 56 12.50 16.49 -11.17
C MET A 56 13.36 15.36 -11.73
N LEU A 57 12.78 14.23 -12.08
CA LEU A 57 13.46 13.01 -12.45
C LEU A 57 12.92 12.47 -13.78
N PRO A 58 13.72 11.78 -14.59
CA PRO A 58 13.30 11.19 -15.86
C PRO A 58 12.45 9.93 -15.65
N LEU A 59 11.32 10.07 -14.97
CA LEU A 59 10.39 8.98 -14.69
C LEU A 59 9.33 8.85 -15.78
N SER A 60 8.81 7.64 -15.95
CA SER A 60 7.66 7.41 -16.81
C SER A 60 6.44 8.22 -16.34
N THR A 61 5.67 8.73 -17.31
CA THR A 61 4.41 9.40 -17.03
C THR A 61 3.20 8.50 -17.21
N LYS A 62 3.43 7.24 -17.60
CA LYS A 62 2.38 6.29 -17.86
C LYS A 62 1.82 5.71 -16.56
N ARG A 63 0.52 5.42 -16.58
CA ARG A 63 -0.16 4.76 -15.45
C ARG A 63 0.41 3.38 -15.19
N GLU A 64 0.63 2.59 -16.23
CA GLU A 64 1.16 1.22 -16.13
C GLU A 64 2.52 1.11 -15.44
N ASP A 65 3.29 2.19 -15.42
CA ASP A 65 4.61 2.28 -14.78
C ASP A 65 4.57 3.00 -13.42
N THR A 66 3.38 3.26 -12.89
CA THR A 66 3.20 4.02 -11.64
C THR A 66 2.50 3.17 -10.61
N PHE A 67 3.15 2.98 -9.47
CA PHE A 67 2.74 2.06 -8.42
C PHE A 67 2.68 2.76 -7.07
N ILE A 68 1.93 2.17 -6.14
CA ILE A 68 1.91 2.61 -4.76
C ILE A 68 2.02 1.40 -3.84
N GLY A 69 2.76 1.55 -2.75
CA GLY A 69 2.90 0.48 -1.78
C GLY A 69 3.16 0.98 -0.37
N GLY A 70 2.97 0.09 0.61
CA GLY A 70 3.23 0.45 1.99
C GLY A 70 3.05 -0.70 2.97
N ILE A 71 3.47 -0.46 4.20
CA ILE A 71 3.46 -1.42 5.30
C ILE A 71 2.56 -0.89 6.41
N SER A 72 1.75 -1.73 7.05
CA SER A 72 0.94 -1.39 8.19
C SER A 72 0.00 -0.20 7.91
N MET A 73 0.13 0.92 8.61
CA MET A 73 -0.56 2.18 8.29
C MET A 73 -0.27 2.65 6.85
N GLY A 74 0.97 2.47 6.38
CA GLY A 74 1.33 2.74 4.97
C GLY A 74 0.66 1.79 3.99
N GLY A 75 0.42 0.53 4.39
CA GLY A 75 -0.35 -0.45 3.64
C GLY A 75 -1.81 -0.03 3.48
N TYR A 76 -2.43 0.48 4.55
CA TYR A 76 -3.74 1.13 4.47
C TYR A 76 -3.70 2.32 3.50
N GLY A 77 -2.71 3.20 3.65
CA GLY A 77 -2.53 4.35 2.76
C GLY A 77 -2.36 3.96 1.29
N ALA A 78 -1.67 2.86 1.03
CA ALA A 78 -1.52 2.31 -0.33
C ALA A 78 -2.85 1.78 -0.88
N LEU A 79 -3.62 1.04 -0.08
CA LEU A 79 -4.95 0.57 -0.46
C LEU A 79 -5.90 1.73 -0.74
N TYR A 80 -5.97 2.70 0.16
CA TYR A 80 -6.85 3.85 0.04
C TYR A 80 -6.49 4.74 -1.14
N ASN A 81 -5.24 5.22 -1.21
CA ASN A 81 -4.81 6.14 -2.25
C ASN A 81 -4.66 5.46 -3.61
N GLY A 82 -4.25 4.19 -3.64
CA GLY A 82 -4.21 3.39 -4.87
C GLY A 82 -5.58 3.26 -5.51
N PHE A 83 -6.62 3.02 -4.71
CA PHE A 83 -7.99 2.95 -5.20
C PHE A 83 -8.57 4.33 -5.55
N LYS A 84 -8.35 5.34 -4.72
CA LYS A 84 -8.82 6.71 -4.92
C LYS A 84 -8.21 7.34 -6.18
N TYR A 85 -6.91 7.16 -6.37
CA TYR A 85 -6.15 7.68 -7.52
C TYR A 85 -5.84 6.59 -8.56
N ARG A 86 -6.80 5.68 -8.80
CA ARG A 86 -6.65 4.54 -9.71
C ARG A 86 -6.34 4.91 -11.17
N ASP A 87 -6.58 6.16 -11.55
CA ASP A 87 -6.16 6.67 -12.86
C ASP A 87 -4.66 7.04 -12.90
N THR A 88 -4.03 7.12 -11.74
CA THR A 88 -2.59 7.35 -11.59
C THR A 88 -1.84 6.04 -11.36
N PHE A 89 -2.34 5.20 -10.44
CA PHE A 89 -1.68 3.97 -10.03
C PHE A 89 -2.28 2.75 -10.71
N SER A 90 -1.41 1.92 -11.31
CA SER A 90 -1.82 0.67 -11.95
C SER A 90 -1.76 -0.53 -11.02
N LYS A 91 -0.86 -0.51 -10.04
CA LYS A 91 -0.65 -1.60 -9.09
C LYS A 91 -0.48 -1.08 -7.67
N VAL A 92 -0.98 -1.88 -6.72
CA VAL A 92 -0.90 -1.62 -5.28
C VAL A 92 -0.23 -2.80 -4.59
N VAL A 93 0.74 -2.55 -3.73
CA VAL A 93 1.29 -3.57 -2.84
C VAL A 93 1.05 -3.17 -1.39
N ALA A 94 0.45 -4.06 -0.60
CA ALA A 94 0.10 -3.79 0.79
C ALA A 94 0.64 -4.91 1.71
N PHE A 95 1.59 -4.54 2.57
CA PHE A 95 2.24 -5.44 3.50
C PHE A 95 1.61 -5.26 4.88
N SER A 96 1.03 -6.32 5.43
CA SER A 96 0.37 -6.30 6.75
C SER A 96 -0.44 -5.02 6.96
N PRO A 97 -1.34 -4.63 6.03
CA PRO A 97 -2.02 -3.35 6.12
C PRO A 97 -2.99 -3.30 7.30
N ALA A 98 -3.10 -2.14 7.94
CA ALA A 98 -4.19 -1.83 8.86
C ALA A 98 -5.51 -1.65 8.07
N ALA A 99 -5.98 -2.75 7.46
CA ALA A 99 -7.04 -2.73 6.44
C ALA A 99 -8.41 -2.30 6.99
N ASP A 100 -8.62 -2.44 8.28
CA ASP A 100 -9.82 -1.98 8.99
C ASP A 100 -9.45 -1.22 10.26
N ALA A 101 -9.41 0.10 10.18
CA ALA A 101 -9.04 0.95 11.31
C ALA A 101 -9.96 0.79 12.54
N CYS A 102 -11.22 0.36 12.34
CA CYS A 102 -12.12 0.06 13.45
C CYS A 102 -11.74 -1.23 14.19
N MET A 103 -11.28 -2.24 13.46
CA MET A 103 -10.79 -3.49 14.06
C MET A 103 -9.47 -3.25 14.78
N LEU A 104 -8.56 -2.50 14.19
CA LEU A 104 -7.30 -2.08 14.80
C LEU A 104 -7.54 -1.39 16.15
N LEU A 105 -8.51 -0.48 16.22
CA LEU A 105 -8.89 0.19 17.45
C LEU A 105 -9.47 -0.78 18.50
N ALA A 106 -10.25 -1.77 18.07
CA ALA A 106 -10.87 -2.74 18.96
C ALA A 106 -9.88 -3.76 19.52
N GLY A 107 -8.81 -4.06 18.79
CA GLY A 107 -7.76 -5.00 19.17
C GLY A 107 -6.86 -4.55 20.33
N SER A 108 -7.00 -3.35 20.81
CA SER A 108 -6.37 -2.76 22.02
C SER A 108 -4.83 -2.74 22.08
N GLU A 109 -4.12 -3.29 21.12
CA GLU A 109 -2.66 -3.43 21.15
C GLU A 109 -1.92 -2.52 20.16
N ALA A 110 -2.62 -1.67 19.40
CA ALA A 110 -1.97 -0.72 18.51
C ALA A 110 -1.33 0.42 19.31
N PRO A 111 -0.01 0.41 19.54
CA PRO A 111 0.63 1.45 20.34
C PRO A 111 0.44 2.82 19.67
N GLY A 112 -0.14 3.75 20.43
CA GLY A 112 -0.31 5.12 19.95
C GLY A 112 -1.52 5.37 19.04
N PHE A 113 -2.43 4.40 18.85
CA PHE A 113 -3.68 4.61 18.14
C PHE A 113 -4.88 4.59 19.11
N SER A 114 -5.37 5.76 19.46
CA SER A 114 -6.47 5.94 20.40
C SER A 114 -7.81 6.17 19.70
N ARG A 115 -8.91 5.96 20.43
CA ARG A 115 -10.26 6.30 19.93
C ARG A 115 -10.35 7.75 19.45
N ALA A 116 -9.76 8.70 20.17
CA ALA A 116 -9.77 10.11 19.80
C ALA A 116 -9.02 10.36 18.48
N GLN A 117 -7.93 9.62 18.22
CA GLN A 117 -7.23 9.68 16.94
C GLN A 117 -8.07 9.08 15.83
N PHE A 118 -8.67 7.91 16.06
CA PHE A 118 -9.58 7.30 15.10
C PHE A 118 -10.72 8.25 14.72
N GLU A 119 -11.45 8.74 15.71
CA GLU A 119 -12.60 9.65 15.48
C GLU A 119 -12.17 10.96 14.81
N GLY A 120 -10.97 11.42 15.10
CA GLY A 120 -10.40 12.62 14.47
C GLY A 120 -9.93 12.43 13.03
N ILE A 121 -9.78 11.18 12.56
CA ILE A 121 -9.37 10.85 11.18
C ILE A 121 -10.57 10.34 10.39
N PHE A 122 -11.35 9.43 10.95
CA PHE A 122 -12.37 8.66 10.25
C PHE A 122 -13.81 8.98 10.68
N GLY A 123 -13.97 9.81 11.70
CA GLY A 123 -15.28 9.98 12.34
C GLY A 123 -15.62 8.82 13.28
N ASN A 124 -16.91 8.59 13.50
CA ASN A 124 -17.34 7.46 14.32
C ASN A 124 -17.42 6.16 13.49
N ARG A 125 -17.65 5.02 14.16
CA ARG A 125 -17.71 3.71 13.54
C ARG A 125 -18.79 3.60 12.45
N GLU A 126 -19.92 4.21 12.67
CA GLU A 126 -21.06 4.21 11.73
C GLU A 126 -20.71 5.00 10.46
N ALA A 127 -19.94 6.08 10.59
CA ALA A 127 -19.47 6.87 9.46
C ALA A 127 -18.33 6.16 8.69
N TYR A 128 -17.54 5.34 9.36
CA TYR A 128 -16.41 4.62 8.75
C TYR A 128 -16.87 3.52 7.79
N TYR A 129 -17.72 2.60 8.27
CA TYR A 129 -18.15 1.47 7.45
C TYR A 129 -19.05 1.92 6.29
N GLY A 130 -18.72 1.46 5.10
CA GLY A 130 -19.37 1.85 3.85
C GLY A 130 -18.86 3.17 3.25
N SER A 131 -17.97 3.89 3.94
CA SER A 131 -17.34 5.12 3.44
C SER A 131 -16.20 4.82 2.46
N GLU A 132 -15.59 5.88 1.94
CA GLU A 132 -14.37 5.76 1.13
C GLU A 132 -13.16 5.23 1.92
N CYS A 133 -13.21 5.26 3.25
CA CYS A 133 -12.17 4.78 4.15
C CYS A 133 -12.28 3.28 4.47
N ASP A 134 -13.41 2.65 4.14
CA ASP A 134 -13.64 1.22 4.33
C ASP A 134 -13.08 0.42 3.15
N MET A 135 -11.92 -0.19 3.34
CA MET A 135 -11.23 -0.89 2.26
C MET A 135 -12.00 -2.10 1.75
N CYS A 136 -12.72 -2.83 2.61
CA CYS A 136 -13.55 -3.94 2.17
C CYS A 136 -14.64 -3.45 1.21
N THR A 137 -15.31 -2.35 1.54
CA THR A 137 -16.35 -1.75 0.68
C THR A 137 -15.75 -1.24 -0.63
N GLN A 138 -14.62 -0.51 -0.58
CA GLN A 138 -14.06 0.10 -1.78
C GLN A 138 -13.51 -0.95 -2.76
N TRP A 139 -12.71 -1.89 -2.28
CA TRP A 139 -12.04 -2.88 -3.12
C TRP A 139 -12.99 -3.95 -3.68
N THR A 140 -14.18 -4.12 -3.10
CA THR A 140 -15.20 -5.07 -3.61
C THR A 140 -16.24 -4.45 -4.54
N ARG A 141 -16.19 -3.13 -4.79
CA ARG A 141 -17.08 -2.47 -5.76
C ARG A 141 -16.90 -3.06 -7.15
N LYS A 142 -18.00 -3.31 -7.85
CA LYS A 142 -17.97 -3.86 -9.23
C LYS A 142 -18.04 -2.78 -10.31
N ASP A 143 -18.55 -1.63 -9.98
CA ASP A 143 -18.75 -0.47 -10.85
C ASP A 143 -17.51 0.45 -10.91
N VAL A 144 -16.33 -0.15 -11.08
CA VAL A 144 -15.06 0.59 -11.03
C VAL A 144 -14.23 0.32 -12.26
N ASP A 145 -14.00 1.37 -13.02
CA ASP A 145 -13.02 1.38 -14.10
C ASP A 145 -11.59 1.54 -13.54
N ASN A 146 -10.61 1.07 -14.30
CA ASN A 146 -9.19 1.21 -13.97
C ASN A 146 -8.79 0.70 -12.58
N ARG A 147 -9.45 -0.37 -12.07
CA ARG A 147 -9.05 -0.99 -10.81
C ARG A 147 -7.56 -1.34 -10.85
N PRO A 148 -6.76 -0.92 -9.86
CA PRO A 148 -5.37 -1.36 -9.78
C PRO A 148 -5.29 -2.87 -9.52
N GLU A 149 -4.24 -3.51 -10.01
CA GLU A 149 -3.88 -4.84 -9.58
C GLU A 149 -3.40 -4.78 -8.13
N LEU A 150 -3.73 -5.80 -7.35
CA LEU A 150 -3.42 -5.83 -5.90
C LEU A 150 -2.53 -7.02 -5.56
N PHE A 151 -1.43 -6.73 -4.87
CA PHE A 151 -0.65 -7.69 -4.10
C PHE A 151 -0.85 -7.38 -2.61
N LEU A 152 -1.34 -8.37 -1.89
CA LEU A 152 -1.63 -8.29 -0.46
C LEU A 152 -0.82 -9.36 0.27
N CYS A 153 -0.17 -9.02 1.37
CA CYS A 153 0.47 -10.02 2.21
C CYS A 153 0.34 -9.72 3.71
N CYS A 154 0.28 -10.79 4.51
CA CYS A 154 0.26 -10.70 5.97
C CYS A 154 0.82 -11.97 6.60
N GLY A 155 1.61 -11.83 7.64
CA GLY A 155 2.07 -12.96 8.46
C GLY A 155 0.92 -13.56 9.27
N LYS A 156 0.85 -14.88 9.37
CA LYS A 156 -0.20 -15.59 10.14
C LYS A 156 -0.09 -15.39 11.64
N ASP A 157 1.07 -14.98 12.11
CA ASP A 157 1.35 -14.74 13.51
C ASP A 157 1.19 -13.25 13.88
N ASP A 158 0.85 -12.41 12.91
CA ASP A 158 0.62 -10.96 13.05
C ASP A 158 -0.67 -10.68 13.83
N ARG A 159 -0.55 -10.58 15.14
CA ARG A 159 -1.68 -10.37 16.06
C ARG A 159 -2.29 -8.96 15.97
N LEU A 160 -1.59 -8.05 15.28
CA LEU A 160 -2.05 -6.67 15.17
C LEU A 160 -3.08 -6.50 14.07
N VAL A 161 -2.85 -7.09 12.88
CA VAL A 161 -3.65 -6.81 11.68
C VAL A 161 -4.11 -8.05 10.90
N TYR A 162 -3.75 -9.27 11.31
CA TYR A 162 -4.08 -10.48 10.55
C TYR A 162 -5.59 -10.63 10.31
N ASP A 163 -6.40 -10.46 11.34
CA ASP A 163 -7.87 -10.61 11.23
C ASP A 163 -8.48 -9.58 10.27
N GLU A 164 -7.92 -8.39 10.22
CA GLU A 164 -8.36 -7.32 9.30
C GLU A 164 -8.01 -7.65 7.85
N VAL A 165 -6.81 -8.19 7.65
CA VAL A 165 -6.33 -8.60 6.32
C VAL A 165 -7.13 -9.79 5.82
N GLU A 166 -7.38 -10.79 6.65
CA GLU A 166 -8.24 -11.94 6.32
C GLU A 166 -9.68 -11.51 5.99
N LYS A 167 -10.19 -10.51 6.71
CA LYS A 167 -11.52 -9.94 6.39
C LYS A 167 -11.54 -9.34 4.99
N LEU A 168 -10.52 -8.57 4.63
CA LEU A 168 -10.40 -7.99 3.29
C LEU A 168 -10.22 -9.08 2.22
N GLU A 169 -9.33 -10.04 2.45
CA GLU A 169 -9.07 -11.18 1.57
C GLU A 169 -10.36 -11.98 1.29
N ASN A 170 -11.08 -12.35 2.35
CA ASN A 170 -12.35 -13.08 2.21
C ASN A 170 -13.41 -12.28 1.44
N ALA A 171 -13.43 -10.95 1.62
CA ALA A 171 -14.35 -10.09 0.88
C ALA A 171 -13.99 -10.03 -0.62
N LEU A 172 -12.71 -9.93 -0.95
CA LEU A 172 -12.22 -9.95 -2.33
C LEU A 172 -12.52 -11.29 -3.03
N GLN A 173 -12.25 -12.41 -2.36
CA GLN A 173 -12.57 -13.75 -2.87
C GLN A 173 -14.06 -13.93 -3.13
N LYS A 174 -14.90 -13.56 -2.16
CA LYS A 174 -16.36 -13.65 -2.28
C LYS A 174 -16.91 -12.90 -3.48
N GLU A 175 -16.34 -11.75 -3.77
CA GLU A 175 -16.77 -10.91 -4.90
C GLU A 175 -16.02 -11.23 -6.21
N ASN A 176 -15.13 -12.26 -6.21
CA ASN A 176 -14.32 -12.68 -7.34
C ASN A 176 -13.44 -11.52 -7.89
N ILE A 177 -12.87 -10.72 -7.02
CA ILE A 177 -11.90 -9.69 -7.39
C ILE A 177 -10.53 -10.35 -7.53
N THR A 178 -9.94 -10.26 -8.71
CA THR A 178 -8.62 -10.82 -8.98
C THR A 178 -7.54 -10.04 -8.22
N HIS A 179 -6.73 -10.76 -7.46
CA HIS A 179 -5.61 -10.20 -6.69
C HIS A 179 -4.62 -11.32 -6.35
N GLU A 180 -3.44 -10.95 -5.89
CA GLU A 180 -2.46 -11.88 -5.35
C GLU A 180 -2.43 -11.75 -3.83
N TYR A 181 -2.58 -12.87 -3.11
CA TYR A 181 -2.47 -12.92 -1.67
C TYR A 181 -1.37 -13.89 -1.22
N ARG A 182 -0.50 -13.41 -0.35
CA ARG A 182 0.57 -14.21 0.25
C ARG A 182 0.45 -14.19 1.77
N SER A 183 0.34 -15.37 2.37
CA SER A 183 0.33 -15.51 3.82
C SER A 183 1.22 -16.67 4.24
N GLY A 184 2.01 -16.45 5.29
CA GLY A 184 2.97 -17.42 5.80
C GLY A 184 3.28 -17.16 7.28
N HIS A 185 4.19 -17.94 7.88
CA HIS A 185 4.67 -17.67 9.23
C HIS A 185 5.38 -16.33 9.28
N GLY A 186 5.12 -15.54 10.29
CA GLY A 186 5.69 -14.23 10.56
C GLY A 186 4.73 -13.32 11.31
N ASP A 187 5.28 -12.40 12.05
CA ASP A 187 4.57 -11.42 12.86
C ASP A 187 4.58 -10.03 12.16
N HIS A 188 4.13 -8.99 12.86
CA HIS A 188 4.17 -7.59 12.40
C HIS A 188 5.59 -7.03 12.47
N GLU A 189 6.49 -7.56 11.64
CA GLU A 189 7.93 -7.33 11.78
C GLU A 189 8.69 -7.28 10.45
N PHE A 190 9.87 -6.65 10.49
CA PHE A 190 10.73 -6.48 9.32
C PHE A 190 11.16 -7.79 8.68
N PHE A 191 11.36 -8.85 9.46
CA PHE A 191 11.76 -10.16 8.94
C PHE A 191 10.73 -10.75 7.99
N TYR A 192 9.44 -10.63 8.32
CA TYR A 192 8.37 -11.09 7.42
C TYR A 192 8.30 -10.21 6.17
N TRP A 193 8.33 -8.90 6.33
CA TRP A 193 8.21 -7.99 5.19
C TRP A 193 9.40 -8.07 4.24
N GLU A 194 10.63 -8.29 4.75
CA GLU A 194 11.82 -8.50 3.92
C GLU A 194 11.65 -9.70 2.97
N GLN A 195 11.07 -10.80 3.44
CA GLN A 195 10.79 -11.98 2.62
C GLN A 195 9.78 -11.69 1.50
N MET A 196 8.86 -10.74 1.70
CA MET A 196 7.85 -10.36 0.74
C MET A 196 8.30 -9.26 -0.24
N MET A 197 9.49 -8.68 -0.06
CA MET A 197 9.97 -7.59 -0.94
C MET A 197 10.19 -8.07 -2.38
N ASP A 198 10.91 -9.17 -2.59
CA ASP A 198 11.16 -9.67 -3.95
C ASP A 198 9.87 -10.09 -4.67
N PRO A 199 8.95 -10.87 -4.05
CA PRO A 199 7.64 -11.15 -4.62
C PRO A 199 6.87 -9.88 -5.01
N ALA A 200 6.76 -8.92 -4.10
CA ALA A 200 6.01 -7.69 -4.33
C ALA A 200 6.62 -6.82 -5.45
N PHE A 201 7.94 -6.64 -5.44
CA PHE A 201 8.60 -5.87 -6.49
C PHE A 201 8.63 -6.59 -7.84
N SER A 202 8.65 -7.92 -7.85
CA SER A 202 8.50 -8.72 -9.07
C SER A 202 7.09 -8.57 -9.65
N PHE A 203 6.05 -8.59 -8.78
CA PHE A 203 4.68 -8.29 -9.17
C PHE A 203 4.56 -6.88 -9.78
N LEU A 204 5.15 -5.86 -9.15
CA LEU A 204 5.15 -4.50 -9.69
C LEU A 204 5.82 -4.44 -11.07
N ALA A 205 7.00 -5.03 -11.21
CA ALA A 205 7.76 -5.05 -12.46
C ALA A 205 7.18 -5.98 -13.54
N GLY A 206 6.27 -6.89 -13.19
CA GLY A 206 5.72 -7.89 -14.11
C GLY A 206 6.74 -8.93 -14.56
N ILE A 207 7.66 -9.33 -13.68
CA ILE A 207 8.72 -10.32 -13.93
C ILE A 207 8.66 -11.46 -12.92
N GLU A 208 9.39 -12.56 -13.20
CA GLU A 208 9.48 -13.69 -12.29
C GLU A 208 10.20 -13.34 -10.99
N GLU A 209 9.72 -13.91 -9.87
CA GLU A 209 10.35 -13.82 -8.56
C GLU A 209 11.78 -14.40 -8.59
N GLY A 210 12.66 -13.82 -7.77
CA GLY A 210 14.05 -14.27 -7.70
C GLY A 210 14.92 -13.87 -8.91
N THR A 211 14.37 -13.11 -9.86
CA THR A 211 15.15 -12.58 -11.00
C THR A 211 16.25 -11.65 -10.47
N LYS A 212 17.51 -12.05 -10.73
CA LYS A 212 18.70 -11.31 -10.31
C LYS A 212 19.33 -10.47 -11.43
N ASP A 213 18.89 -10.68 -12.65
CA ASP A 213 19.35 -9.89 -13.78
C ASP A 213 18.76 -8.48 -13.67
N LYS A 214 19.62 -7.49 -13.70
CA LYS A 214 19.18 -6.10 -13.81
C LYS A 214 18.28 -6.00 -15.02
N LEU A 215 17.10 -5.43 -14.85
CA LEU A 215 16.28 -5.03 -15.98
C LEU A 215 17.16 -4.16 -16.86
N LEU A 216 17.46 -4.70 -18.02
CA LEU A 216 18.44 -4.17 -18.97
C LEU A 216 18.17 -2.69 -19.19
N ILE A 217 19.20 -1.88 -19.00
CA ILE A 217 19.28 -0.60 -19.66
C ILE A 217 18.98 -0.87 -21.12
N PRO A 218 17.95 -0.27 -21.75
CA PRO A 218 17.71 -0.43 -23.16
C PRO A 218 19.03 -0.20 -23.87
N GLU A 219 19.45 -1.16 -24.72
CA GLU A 219 20.62 -0.95 -25.55
C GLU A 219 20.42 0.40 -26.23
N GLN A 220 21.31 1.34 -25.94
CA GLN A 220 21.33 2.59 -26.66
C GLN A 220 21.58 2.19 -28.10
N GLY A 221 20.53 2.24 -28.91
CA GLY A 221 20.63 1.96 -30.33
C GLY A 221 21.75 2.82 -30.92
N GLU A 222 22.64 2.16 -31.60
CA GLU A 222 23.69 2.76 -32.44
C GLU A 222 23.08 3.73 -33.46
#